data_e0c02dd18e45948db5d8bdcfc9390f6b
#
_entry.id   e0c02dd18e45948db5d8bdcfc9390f6b
#
_cell.length_a   1.000
_cell.length_b   1.000
_cell.length_c   1.000
_cell.angle_alpha   90.00
_cell.angle_beta   90.00
_cell.angle_gamma   90.00
#
_symmetry.space_group_name_H-M   'P 1'
#
loop_
_entity.id
_entity.type
_entity.pdbx_description
1 polymer ?
#
loop_
_entity_poly.entity_id
_entity_poly.type
_entity_poly.pdbx_seq_one_letter_code
_entity_poly.pdbx_strand_id
1 'polypeptide(L)'
;MAGPVSVKAALEVAEVLETIVSGCVGPEGRQVLCTKPTGEVLLSRDGGRLLQVLHLEHPIARMMVACVSSHLRKTGDGAKTFVIFLCHLLRGLHAVTDKRKDSLISENIQTHGRHWKNCCQWKFISQALVTFQTQVLDYVMDQYLSRHFLSIFSSSTKERTLCRNSLELLLEAYFCGRVGRNNHNFISQLMCDYFFKCMACESGFEEVFELVDDCFVELNVGVTGLPVSDSRIMAGLVLHRDFSVYCPADGDIRTVIVTETIQPAFSTSGSEFILNSEAQFQASQFWIMERTKAMMKYLESQNVKLLLSSVKQPDLVIFCARLKGISVVECLSSGEVSLIQRVIGLSPFVLPQASSQFEISNTALVKFCKPLVLRAKRWRRLKQPEERPR
;
A
#
# COMPACT_ATOMS: atom_id res chain seq x y z
N MET A 1 -31.44 17.66 21.12
CA MET A 1 -30.82 18.89 20.58
C MET A 1 -29.44 19.01 21.19
N ALA A 2 -28.36 18.96 20.38
CA ALA A 2 -27.03 19.19 20.89
C ALA A 2 -26.91 20.66 21.33
N GLY A 3 -26.46 20.89 22.57
CA GLY A 3 -26.21 22.24 23.09
C GLY A 3 -25.11 22.95 22.28
N PRO A 4 -24.95 24.27 22.48
CA PRO A 4 -23.94 25.02 21.74
C PRO A 4 -22.56 24.44 21.97
N VAL A 5 -21.81 24.23 20.87
CA VAL A 5 -20.43 23.72 20.89
C VAL A 5 -19.59 24.69 21.71
N SER A 6 -19.09 24.26 22.87
CA SER A 6 -18.22 25.04 23.73
C SER A 6 -16.84 24.39 23.80
N VAL A 7 -15.79 25.18 24.06
CA VAL A 7 -14.41 24.63 24.25
C VAL A 7 -14.39 23.64 25.40
N LYS A 8 -15.20 23.89 26.46
CA LYS A 8 -15.34 22.95 27.57
C LYS A 8 -15.85 21.59 27.13
N ALA A 9 -16.94 21.55 26.33
CA ALA A 9 -17.46 20.30 25.78
C ALA A 9 -16.45 19.59 24.86
N ALA A 10 -15.70 20.36 24.05
CA ALA A 10 -14.65 19.79 23.23
C ALA A 10 -13.50 19.21 24.08
N LEU A 11 -13.12 19.90 25.17
CA LEU A 11 -12.12 19.42 26.11
C LEU A 11 -12.57 18.13 26.81
N GLU A 12 -13.77 18.07 27.32
CA GLU A 12 -14.32 16.87 27.97
C GLU A 12 -14.25 15.64 27.02
N VAL A 13 -14.64 15.83 25.79
CA VAL A 13 -14.52 14.76 24.75
C VAL A 13 -13.07 14.37 24.49
N ALA A 14 -12.18 15.35 24.37
CA ALA A 14 -10.76 15.10 24.11
C ALA A 14 -10.09 14.36 25.28
N GLU A 15 -10.46 14.67 26.52
CA GLU A 15 -9.97 14.00 27.73
C GLU A 15 -10.39 12.52 27.80
N VAL A 16 -11.61 12.21 27.36
CA VAL A 16 -12.06 10.82 27.24
C VAL A 16 -11.21 10.08 26.19
N LEU A 17 -11.00 10.68 25.02
CA LEU A 17 -10.16 10.07 23.98
C LEU A 17 -8.69 9.94 24.44
N GLU A 18 -8.16 10.94 25.12
CA GLU A 18 -6.80 10.91 25.70
C GLU A 18 -6.67 9.76 26.70
N THR A 19 -7.65 9.56 27.57
CA THR A 19 -7.63 8.47 28.56
C THR A 19 -7.56 7.09 27.90
N ILE A 20 -8.23 6.91 26.75
CA ILE A 20 -8.20 5.66 26.00
C ILE A 20 -6.82 5.41 25.39
N VAL A 21 -6.19 6.44 24.81
CA VAL A 21 -4.94 6.25 24.03
C VAL A 21 -3.69 6.40 24.87
N SER A 22 -3.71 7.15 25.98
CA SER A 22 -2.53 7.44 26.82
C SER A 22 -1.88 6.19 27.38
N GLY A 23 -2.67 5.22 27.80
CA GLY A 23 -2.18 3.92 28.30
C GLY A 23 -1.44 3.08 27.27
N CYS A 24 -1.54 3.43 25.98
CA CYS A 24 -0.91 2.72 24.87
C CYS A 24 0.36 3.42 24.36
N VAL A 25 0.78 4.54 24.97
CA VAL A 25 1.91 5.33 24.52
C VAL A 25 3.22 4.83 25.13
N GLY A 26 4.31 4.99 24.36
CA GLY A 26 5.65 4.64 24.79
C GLY A 26 6.02 3.15 24.69
N PRO A 27 7.26 2.76 24.97
CA PRO A 27 7.73 1.38 24.86
C PRO A 27 7.01 0.42 25.82
N GLU A 28 6.62 0.88 26.99
CA GLU A 28 5.87 0.14 28.01
C GLU A 28 4.35 0.24 27.86
N GLY A 29 3.86 0.85 26.78
CA GLY A 29 2.42 1.03 26.52
C GLY A 29 1.69 -0.32 26.49
N ARG A 30 0.49 -0.34 27.06
CA ARG A 30 -0.37 -1.53 27.16
C ARG A 30 -1.22 -1.70 25.91
N GLN A 31 -1.71 -2.91 25.70
CA GLN A 31 -2.74 -3.18 24.68
C GLN A 31 -4.12 -2.92 25.27
N VAL A 32 -5.03 -2.43 24.43
CA VAL A 32 -6.45 -2.23 24.77
C VAL A 32 -7.26 -3.33 24.08
N LEU A 33 -8.14 -3.95 24.86
CA LEU A 33 -9.14 -4.88 24.38
C LEU A 33 -10.42 -4.10 24.07
N CYS A 34 -10.82 -4.06 22.81
CA CYS A 34 -12.08 -3.47 22.37
C CYS A 34 -13.01 -4.55 21.85
N THR A 35 -14.29 -4.51 22.29
CA THR A 35 -15.34 -5.39 21.77
C THR A 35 -16.29 -4.56 20.91
N LYS A 36 -16.45 -4.92 19.63
CA LYS A 36 -17.42 -4.28 18.74
C LYS A 36 -18.85 -4.71 19.09
N PRO A 37 -19.87 -3.94 18.72
CA PRO A 37 -21.28 -4.33 18.88
C PRO A 37 -21.62 -5.67 18.21
N THR A 38 -20.85 -6.06 17.18
CA THR A 38 -20.94 -7.36 16.48
C THR A 38 -20.38 -8.55 17.26
N GLY A 39 -19.79 -8.32 18.47
CA GLY A 39 -19.10 -9.33 19.26
C GLY A 39 -17.65 -9.60 18.84
N GLU A 40 -17.17 -8.96 17.78
CA GLU A 40 -15.77 -9.04 17.35
C GLU A 40 -14.86 -8.36 18.36
N VAL A 41 -13.78 -9.05 18.74
CA VAL A 41 -12.81 -8.56 19.72
C VAL A 41 -11.55 -8.08 19.01
N LEU A 42 -11.15 -6.84 19.27
CA LEU A 42 -9.89 -6.27 18.83
C LEU A 42 -8.96 -6.08 20.03
N LEU A 43 -7.79 -6.69 19.99
CA LEU A 43 -6.68 -6.43 20.90
C LEU A 43 -5.62 -5.62 20.14
N SER A 44 -5.43 -4.35 20.50
CA SER A 44 -4.49 -3.47 19.81
C SER A 44 -3.90 -2.42 20.74
N ARG A 45 -2.73 -1.91 20.40
CA ARG A 45 -2.18 -0.66 20.93
C ARG A 45 -2.02 0.42 19.85
N ASP A 46 -2.40 0.10 18.61
CA ASP A 46 -2.38 1.07 17.51
C ASP A 46 -3.51 2.08 17.67
N GLY A 47 -3.15 3.37 17.78
CA GLY A 47 -4.11 4.44 18.01
C GLY A 47 -5.12 4.62 16.90
N GLY A 48 -4.72 4.42 15.65
CA GLY A 48 -5.61 4.53 14.49
C GLY A 48 -6.68 3.44 14.50
N ARG A 49 -6.28 2.19 14.72
CA ARG A 49 -7.21 1.05 14.84
C ARG A 49 -8.15 1.19 16.03
N LEU A 50 -7.63 1.62 17.19
CA LEU A 50 -8.44 1.83 18.38
C LEU A 50 -9.53 2.88 18.12
N LEU A 51 -9.16 4.04 17.58
CA LEU A 51 -10.12 5.13 17.33
C LEU A 51 -11.16 4.77 16.25
N GLN A 52 -10.81 3.95 15.26
CA GLN A 52 -11.74 3.48 14.21
C GLN A 52 -12.80 2.50 14.73
N VAL A 53 -12.48 1.74 15.79
CA VAL A 53 -13.40 0.75 16.37
C VAL A 53 -14.37 1.38 17.38
N LEU A 54 -14.04 2.57 17.91
CA LEU A 54 -14.91 3.26 18.87
C LEU A 54 -16.25 3.68 18.25
N HIS A 55 -17.33 3.27 18.86
CA HIS A 55 -18.67 3.75 18.50
C HIS A 55 -18.90 5.12 19.12
N LEU A 56 -18.74 6.17 18.31
CA LEU A 56 -18.79 7.56 18.76
C LEU A 56 -20.14 8.18 18.41
N GLU A 57 -20.94 8.47 19.41
CA GLU A 57 -22.23 9.15 19.24
C GLU A 57 -22.06 10.68 19.17
N HIS A 58 -21.12 11.23 19.94
CA HIS A 58 -20.94 12.66 20.03
C HIS A 58 -20.34 13.27 18.76
N PRO A 59 -20.95 14.32 18.16
CA PRO A 59 -20.47 14.91 16.90
C PRO A 59 -19.02 15.42 16.95
N ILE A 60 -18.62 16.04 18.08
CA ILE A 60 -17.25 16.54 18.28
C ILE A 60 -16.25 15.37 18.29
N ALA A 61 -16.59 14.25 18.95
CA ALA A 61 -15.72 13.07 18.97
C ALA A 61 -15.50 12.53 17.56
N ARG A 62 -16.57 12.43 16.76
CA ARG A 62 -16.48 12.02 15.35
C ARG A 62 -15.60 12.96 14.52
N MET A 63 -15.73 14.26 14.73
CA MET A 63 -14.90 15.26 14.07
C MET A 63 -13.43 15.12 14.45
N MET A 64 -13.10 14.95 15.73
CA MET A 64 -11.73 14.74 16.21
C MET A 64 -11.11 13.48 15.60
N VAL A 65 -11.83 12.36 15.61
CA VAL A 65 -11.37 11.11 15.02
C VAL A 65 -11.22 11.21 13.50
N ALA A 66 -12.08 11.97 12.82
CA ALA A 66 -11.92 12.26 11.39
C ALA A 66 -10.64 13.07 11.10
N CYS A 67 -10.30 14.06 11.96
CA CYS A 67 -9.03 14.79 11.84
C CYS A 67 -7.81 13.87 12.05
N VAL A 68 -7.85 12.98 13.05
CA VAL A 68 -6.81 11.97 13.28
C VAL A 68 -6.68 11.04 12.06
N SER A 69 -7.79 10.59 11.50
CA SER A 69 -7.80 9.73 10.31
C SER A 69 -7.23 10.43 9.07
N SER A 70 -7.49 11.73 8.92
CA SER A 70 -6.90 12.55 7.87
C SER A 70 -5.39 12.74 8.06
N HIS A 71 -4.93 12.93 9.30
CA HIS A 71 -3.51 12.98 9.64
C HIS A 71 -2.82 11.65 9.31
N LEU A 72 -3.38 10.52 9.74
CA LEU A 72 -2.82 9.20 9.48
C LEU A 72 -2.68 8.87 7.99
N ARG A 73 -3.63 9.30 7.16
CA ARG A 73 -3.52 9.12 5.69
C ARG A 73 -2.34 9.85 5.07
N LYS A 74 -1.87 10.94 5.69
CA LYS A 74 -0.73 11.72 5.21
C LYS A 74 0.61 11.27 5.80
N THR A 75 0.61 10.83 7.06
CA THR A 75 1.85 10.58 7.82
C THR A 75 2.08 9.11 8.15
N GLY A 76 1.06 8.27 8.01
CA GLY A 76 1.13 6.84 8.35
C GLY A 76 1.16 6.53 9.86
N ASP A 77 1.44 7.51 10.73
CA ASP A 77 1.53 7.34 12.18
C ASP A 77 1.15 8.62 12.95
N GLY A 78 1.22 8.58 14.29
CA GLY A 78 1.03 9.73 15.16
C GLY A 78 -0.39 9.91 15.71
N ALA A 79 -1.30 8.95 15.52
CA ALA A 79 -2.68 9.05 16.00
C ALA A 79 -2.79 9.37 17.50
N LYS A 80 -2.03 8.66 18.34
CA LYS A 80 -2.04 8.86 19.80
C LYS A 80 -1.45 10.22 20.18
N THR A 81 -0.36 10.59 19.57
CA THR A 81 0.32 11.88 19.76
C THR A 81 -0.62 13.03 19.38
N PHE A 82 -1.34 12.87 18.27
CA PHE A 82 -2.33 13.87 17.82
C PHE A 82 -3.43 14.08 18.84
N VAL A 83 -4.02 13.02 19.39
CA VAL A 83 -5.08 13.12 20.40
C VAL A 83 -4.57 13.79 21.66
N ILE A 84 -3.41 13.37 22.18
CA ILE A 84 -2.80 13.93 23.39
C ILE A 84 -2.49 15.42 23.18
N PHE A 85 -1.87 15.77 22.05
CA PHE A 85 -1.55 17.15 21.70
C PHE A 85 -2.81 18.01 21.60
N LEU A 86 -3.87 17.52 20.93
CA LEU A 86 -5.15 18.21 20.82
C LEU A 86 -5.79 18.44 22.19
N CYS A 87 -5.75 17.43 23.08
CA CYS A 87 -6.29 17.56 24.43
C CYS A 87 -5.52 18.63 25.24
N HIS A 88 -4.20 18.62 25.21
CA HIS A 88 -3.40 19.65 25.89
C HIS A 88 -3.64 21.05 25.31
N LEU A 89 -3.78 21.19 24.00
CA LEU A 89 -4.11 22.47 23.36
C LEU A 89 -5.47 22.99 23.83
N LEU A 90 -6.49 22.13 23.84
CA LEU A 90 -7.84 22.51 24.31
C LEU A 90 -7.84 22.85 25.80
N ARG A 91 -7.06 22.14 26.63
CA ARG A 91 -6.89 22.43 28.06
C ARG A 91 -6.26 23.80 28.26
N GLY A 92 -5.21 24.15 27.50
CA GLY A 92 -4.61 25.47 27.50
C GLY A 92 -5.59 26.58 27.09
N LEU A 93 -6.34 26.35 26.01
CA LEU A 93 -7.37 27.29 25.56
C LEU A 93 -8.51 27.50 26.60
N HIS A 94 -8.94 26.43 27.24
CA HIS A 94 -9.95 26.49 28.29
C HIS A 94 -9.44 27.30 29.50
N ALA A 95 -8.22 27.05 29.94
CA ALA A 95 -7.58 27.80 31.06
C ALA A 95 -7.46 29.29 30.77
N VAL A 96 -7.14 29.69 29.55
CA VAL A 96 -7.10 31.12 29.16
C VAL A 96 -8.46 31.74 29.12
N THR A 97 -9.50 31.00 28.70
CA THR A 97 -10.87 31.51 28.64
C THR A 97 -11.53 31.62 30.04
N ASP A 98 -11.21 30.72 30.96
CA ASP A 98 -11.75 30.75 32.34
C ASP A 98 -11.16 31.89 33.18
N LYS A 99 -9.83 32.08 33.16
CA LYS A 99 -9.16 33.19 33.87
C LYS A 99 -9.73 34.54 33.48
N ARG A 100 -10.21 34.72 32.25
CA ARG A 100 -10.86 35.96 31.80
C ARG A 100 -12.33 36.10 32.26
N LYS A 101 -13.01 35.00 32.50
CA LYS A 101 -14.38 35.08 33.10
C LYS A 101 -14.33 35.63 34.51
N ASP A 102 -13.37 35.21 35.32
CA ASP A 102 -13.22 35.69 36.69
C ASP A 102 -12.85 37.17 36.75
N SER A 103 -12.08 37.68 35.78
CA SER A 103 -11.77 39.14 35.71
C SER A 103 -12.92 40.01 35.17
N LEU A 104 -13.90 39.41 34.46
CA LEU A 104 -15.06 40.13 33.87
C LEU A 104 -16.34 40.07 34.73
N ILE A 105 -16.35 39.29 35.81
CA ILE A 105 -17.48 39.22 36.75
C ILE A 105 -17.71 40.55 37.50
N SER A 106 -16.67 41.41 37.52
CA SER A 106 -16.76 42.75 38.13
C SER A 106 -17.41 43.84 37.24
N GLU A 107 -17.74 43.56 35.99
CA GLU A 107 -18.42 44.51 35.10
C GLU A 107 -19.79 43.99 34.65
N ASN A 108 -20.86 44.59 35.13
CA ASN A 108 -22.26 44.37 34.74
C ASN A 108 -22.51 44.76 33.27
N ILE A 109 -22.20 43.89 32.32
CA ILE A 109 -22.45 44.12 30.91
C ILE A 109 -23.50 43.15 30.36
N GLN A 110 -24.55 43.71 29.72
CA GLN A 110 -25.72 43.05 29.17
C GLN A 110 -25.37 41.89 28.17
N THR A 111 -26.21 40.87 28.18
CA THR A 111 -26.04 39.55 27.54
C THR A 111 -25.73 39.55 26.01
N HIS A 112 -26.22 40.54 25.24
CA HIS A 112 -25.98 40.62 23.80
C HIS A 112 -24.54 41.00 23.44
N GLY A 113 -23.83 41.78 24.23
CA GLY A 113 -22.43 42.12 24.01
C GLY A 113 -21.45 40.98 24.30
N ARG A 114 -21.84 40.00 25.11
CA ARG A 114 -20.98 38.83 25.44
C ARG A 114 -20.78 37.89 24.27
N HIS A 115 -21.82 37.62 23.50
CA HIS A 115 -21.70 36.70 22.35
C HIS A 115 -20.77 37.24 21.26
N TRP A 116 -20.86 38.51 20.94
CA TRP A 116 -20.00 39.17 19.96
C TRP A 116 -18.53 39.23 20.42
N LYS A 117 -18.27 39.57 21.65
CA LYS A 117 -16.93 39.57 22.25
C LYS A 117 -16.30 38.20 22.23
N ASN A 118 -17.05 37.12 22.49
CA ASN A 118 -16.57 35.75 22.41
C ASN A 118 -16.22 35.36 20.97
N CYS A 119 -17.03 35.71 19.97
CA CYS A 119 -16.74 35.42 18.58
C CYS A 119 -15.44 36.11 18.09
N CYS A 120 -15.24 37.36 18.47
CA CYS A 120 -14.01 38.09 18.13
C CYS A 120 -12.77 37.45 18.81
N GLN A 121 -12.93 36.94 20.03
CA GLN A 121 -11.87 36.26 20.75
C GLN A 121 -11.44 34.95 20.08
N TRP A 122 -12.39 34.12 19.65
CA TRP A 122 -12.12 32.90 18.93
C TRP A 122 -11.43 33.15 17.59
N LYS A 123 -11.85 34.19 16.87
CA LYS A 123 -11.20 34.62 15.65
C LYS A 123 -9.74 35.03 15.91
N PHE A 124 -9.49 35.79 16.96
CA PHE A 124 -8.14 36.20 17.33
C PHE A 124 -7.26 35.00 17.72
N ILE A 125 -7.77 34.06 18.54
CA ILE A 125 -7.05 32.84 18.90
C ILE A 125 -6.74 32.00 17.66
N SER A 126 -7.70 31.83 16.78
CA SER A 126 -7.49 31.12 15.49
C SER A 126 -6.39 31.76 14.66
N GLN A 127 -6.41 33.09 14.52
CA GLN A 127 -5.36 33.81 13.80
C GLN A 127 -4.00 33.68 14.49
N ALA A 128 -3.95 33.75 15.81
CA ALA A 128 -2.69 33.56 16.57
C ALA A 128 -2.11 32.16 16.37
N LEU A 129 -2.97 31.12 16.36
CA LEU A 129 -2.53 29.75 16.08
C LEU A 129 -2.00 29.57 14.63
N VAL A 130 -2.66 30.18 13.67
CA VAL A 130 -2.18 30.18 12.26
C VAL A 130 -0.85 30.91 12.17
N THR A 131 -0.71 32.09 12.79
CA THR A 131 0.55 32.86 12.81
C THR A 131 1.65 32.06 13.49
N PHE A 132 1.34 31.39 14.62
CA PHE A 132 2.30 30.50 15.29
C PHE A 132 2.77 29.39 14.36
N GLN A 133 1.84 28.72 13.68
CA GLN A 133 2.17 27.64 12.75
C GLN A 133 3.05 28.12 11.58
N THR A 134 2.74 29.29 10.99
CA THR A 134 3.39 29.76 9.76
C THR A 134 4.66 30.58 9.98
N GLN A 135 4.84 31.16 11.15
CA GLN A 135 5.96 32.09 11.40
C GLN A 135 6.85 31.69 12.59
N VAL A 136 6.27 31.06 13.62
CA VAL A 136 7.01 30.74 14.86
C VAL A 136 7.49 29.29 14.86
N LEU A 137 6.67 28.37 14.36
CA LEU A 137 6.98 26.93 14.43
C LEU A 137 8.24 26.60 13.64
N ASP A 138 8.39 27.09 12.42
CA ASP A 138 9.57 26.87 11.59
C ASP A 138 10.85 27.41 12.28
N TYR A 139 10.76 28.62 12.83
CA TYR A 139 11.87 29.20 13.60
C TYR A 139 12.24 28.34 14.82
N VAL A 140 11.26 27.85 15.57
CA VAL A 140 11.51 26.96 16.73
C VAL A 140 12.12 25.63 16.29
N MET A 141 11.63 25.06 15.20
CA MET A 141 12.16 23.83 14.62
C MET A 141 13.63 23.99 14.23
N ASP A 142 13.98 25.07 13.55
CA ASP A 142 15.34 25.30 13.06
C ASP A 142 16.32 25.65 14.17
N GLN A 143 15.92 26.51 15.11
CA GLN A 143 16.84 27.02 16.14
C GLN A 143 16.98 26.11 17.36
N TYR A 144 15.90 25.45 17.77
CA TYR A 144 15.86 24.69 19.03
C TYR A 144 15.79 23.18 18.85
N LEU A 145 15.12 22.71 17.81
CA LEU A 145 14.86 21.29 17.61
C LEU A 145 15.76 20.64 16.55
N SER A 146 16.44 21.42 15.70
CA SER A 146 17.30 20.90 14.62
C SER A 146 18.36 19.91 15.11
N ARG A 147 18.93 20.15 16.29
CA ARG A 147 19.92 19.23 16.93
C ARG A 147 19.36 17.86 17.33
N HIS A 148 18.03 17.74 17.37
CA HIS A 148 17.34 16.48 17.71
C HIS A 148 16.84 15.75 16.47
N PHE A 149 17.00 16.34 15.27
CA PHE A 149 16.66 15.68 14.03
C PHE A 149 17.77 14.76 13.58
N LEU A 150 17.40 13.52 13.28
CA LEU A 150 18.27 12.56 12.64
C LEU A 150 17.95 12.55 11.13
N SER A 151 18.92 12.91 10.30
CA SER A 151 18.75 12.78 8.86
C SER A 151 18.81 11.31 8.46
N ILE A 152 17.83 10.86 7.71
CA ILE A 152 17.85 9.55 7.07
C ILE A 152 18.66 9.53 5.77
N PHE A 153 19.08 10.71 5.30
CA PHE A 153 19.89 10.88 4.09
C PHE A 153 21.34 11.18 4.44
N SER A 154 22.26 10.60 3.69
CA SER A 154 23.68 10.91 3.80
C SER A 154 23.97 12.28 3.20
N SER A 155 24.75 13.10 3.92
CA SER A 155 25.16 14.43 3.48
C SER A 155 26.43 14.43 2.60
N SER A 156 27.02 13.28 2.29
CA SER A 156 28.37 13.16 1.75
C SER A 156 28.48 13.19 0.23
N THR A 157 27.37 13.18 -0.50
CA THR A 157 27.35 13.18 -1.97
C THR A 157 26.39 14.21 -2.53
N LYS A 158 26.61 14.67 -3.78
CA LYS A 158 25.70 15.55 -4.49
C LYS A 158 24.30 14.94 -4.68
N GLU A 159 24.20 13.63 -4.55
CA GLU A 159 22.95 12.87 -4.59
C GLU A 159 22.53 12.50 -3.16
N ARG A 160 21.25 12.71 -2.87
CA ARG A 160 20.66 12.29 -1.60
C ARG A 160 20.59 10.76 -1.57
N THR A 161 21.49 10.12 -0.86
CA THR A 161 21.46 8.67 -0.65
C THR A 161 20.88 8.34 0.70
N LEU A 162 20.01 7.34 0.75
CA LEU A 162 19.40 6.89 1.99
C LEU A 162 20.43 6.17 2.88
N CYS A 163 20.54 6.59 4.15
CA CYS A 163 21.41 5.95 5.13
C CYS A 163 20.73 4.72 5.74
N ARG A 164 21.29 3.53 5.50
CA ARG A 164 20.75 2.27 6.02
C ARG A 164 20.58 2.26 7.53
N ASN A 165 21.61 2.69 8.26
CA ASN A 165 21.60 2.69 9.72
C ASN A 165 20.51 3.61 10.29
N SER A 166 20.33 4.79 9.68
CA SER A 166 19.29 5.74 10.10
C SER A 166 17.89 5.21 9.81
N LEU A 167 17.69 4.53 8.68
CA LEU A 167 16.42 3.87 8.37
C LEU A 167 16.13 2.71 9.33
N GLU A 168 17.14 1.90 9.66
CA GLU A 168 17.00 0.79 10.61
C GLU A 168 16.59 1.28 12.00
N LEU A 169 17.24 2.33 12.52
CA LEU A 169 16.86 2.98 13.78
C LEU A 169 15.42 3.52 13.76
N LEU A 170 14.99 4.11 12.65
CA LEU A 170 13.62 4.58 12.48
C LEU A 170 12.63 3.42 12.55
N LEU A 171 12.92 2.32 11.85
CA LEU A 171 12.08 1.13 11.82
C LEU A 171 12.05 0.42 13.19
N GLU A 172 13.18 0.37 13.90
CA GLU A 172 13.24 -0.15 15.26
C GLU A 172 12.34 0.66 16.20
N ALA A 173 12.42 1.98 16.14
CA ALA A 173 11.55 2.86 16.92
C ALA A 173 10.08 2.67 16.56
N TYR A 174 9.75 2.49 15.27
CA TYR A 174 8.39 2.25 14.81
C TYR A 174 7.84 0.90 15.30
N PHE A 175 8.60 -0.18 15.17
CA PHE A 175 8.17 -1.51 15.55
C PHE A 175 8.25 -1.79 17.05
N CYS A 176 9.02 -0.97 17.80
CA CYS A 176 9.10 -1.08 19.24
C CYS A 176 7.71 -1.02 19.87
N GLY A 177 7.32 -2.11 20.54
CA GLY A 177 6.01 -2.26 21.17
C GLY A 177 4.81 -2.45 20.25
N ARG A 178 4.95 -2.43 18.91
CA ARG A 178 3.90 -2.82 17.97
C ARG A 178 3.96 -4.30 17.66
N VAL A 179 5.13 -4.88 17.64
CA VAL A 179 5.38 -6.32 17.50
C VAL A 179 5.98 -6.87 18.80
N GLY A 180 5.92 -8.19 18.98
CA GLY A 180 6.44 -8.82 20.20
C GLY A 180 7.92 -8.45 20.46
N ARG A 181 8.30 -8.34 21.74
CA ARG A 181 9.64 -7.87 22.18
C ARG A 181 10.81 -8.56 21.50
N ASN A 182 10.66 -9.86 21.16
CA ASN A 182 11.74 -10.64 20.54
C ASN A 182 11.82 -10.48 19.02
N ASN A 183 10.84 -9.86 18.38
CA ASN A 183 10.72 -9.83 16.93
C ASN A 183 10.98 -8.44 16.32
N HIS A 184 11.02 -7.37 17.11
CA HIS A 184 11.08 -6.02 16.56
C HIS A 184 12.40 -5.76 15.80
N ASN A 185 13.54 -6.16 16.31
CA ASN A 185 14.83 -6.01 15.63
C ASN A 185 14.86 -6.80 14.32
N PHE A 186 14.42 -8.07 14.36
CA PHE A 186 14.34 -8.91 13.18
C PHE A 186 13.44 -8.30 12.09
N ILE A 187 12.24 -7.82 12.48
CA ILE A 187 11.31 -7.21 11.53
C ILE A 187 11.88 -5.91 10.99
N SER A 188 12.53 -5.09 11.82
CA SER A 188 13.16 -3.83 11.38
C SER A 188 14.25 -4.07 10.34
N GLN A 189 15.11 -5.05 10.57
CA GLN A 189 16.14 -5.46 9.61
C GLN A 189 15.52 -6.02 8.33
N LEU A 190 14.51 -6.88 8.46
CA LEU A 190 13.80 -7.46 7.32
C LEU A 190 13.17 -6.37 6.44
N MET A 191 12.50 -5.38 7.06
CA MET A 191 11.89 -4.27 6.33
C MET A 191 12.93 -3.35 5.69
N CYS A 192 14.05 -3.12 6.37
CA CYS A 192 15.17 -2.38 5.81
C CYS A 192 15.74 -3.10 4.57
N ASP A 193 16.00 -4.40 4.67
CA ASP A 193 16.45 -5.22 3.54
C ASP A 193 15.46 -5.24 2.38
N TYR A 194 14.17 -5.31 2.69
CA TYR A 194 13.11 -5.25 1.71
C TYR A 194 13.15 -3.93 0.92
N PHE A 195 13.19 -2.81 1.63
CA PHE A 195 13.25 -1.49 1.02
C PHE A 195 14.46 -1.31 0.11
N PHE A 196 15.67 -1.67 0.60
CA PHE A 196 16.88 -1.59 -0.21
C PHE A 196 16.89 -2.53 -1.41
N LYS A 197 16.20 -3.66 -1.35
CA LYS A 197 16.02 -4.52 -2.54
C LYS A 197 15.06 -3.94 -3.55
N CYS A 198 14.02 -3.22 -3.11
CA CYS A 198 13.16 -2.48 -4.03
C CYS A 198 13.91 -1.33 -4.69
N MET A 199 14.84 -0.64 -3.99
CA MET A 199 15.70 0.40 -4.57
C MET A 199 16.56 -0.09 -5.74
N ALA A 200 16.93 -1.34 -5.77
CA ALA A 200 17.70 -1.90 -6.89
C ALA A 200 16.88 -2.01 -8.19
N CYS A 201 15.57 -1.82 -8.12
CA CYS A 201 14.65 -1.89 -9.27
C CYS A 201 14.25 -0.51 -9.82
N GLU A 202 14.47 0.58 -9.07
CA GLU A 202 14.00 1.92 -9.38
C GLU A 202 15.14 2.95 -9.30
N SER A 203 15.03 4.04 -10.08
CA SER A 203 16.09 5.05 -10.21
C SER A 203 16.17 6.03 -9.04
N GLY A 204 15.11 6.14 -8.22
CA GLY A 204 15.00 7.09 -7.12
C GLY A 204 14.30 6.52 -5.88
N PHE A 205 14.57 7.10 -4.72
CA PHE A 205 13.96 6.67 -3.48
C PHE A 205 12.46 7.04 -3.39
N GLU A 206 12.00 8.11 -4.04
CA GLU A 206 10.59 8.51 -4.09
C GLU A 206 9.77 7.48 -4.86
N GLU A 207 10.27 7.01 -6.01
CA GLU A 207 9.67 5.96 -6.82
C GLU A 207 9.58 4.62 -6.05
N VAL A 208 10.59 4.33 -5.20
CA VAL A 208 10.56 3.14 -4.33
C VAL A 208 9.49 3.24 -3.26
N PHE A 209 9.30 4.41 -2.65
CA PHE A 209 8.23 4.60 -1.68
C PHE A 209 6.86 4.39 -2.32
N GLU A 210 6.64 4.94 -3.51
CA GLU A 210 5.40 4.73 -4.27
C GLU A 210 5.22 3.25 -4.65
N LEU A 211 6.28 2.57 -5.12
CA LEU A 211 6.22 1.14 -5.43
C LEU A 211 5.84 0.31 -4.21
N VAL A 212 6.45 0.59 -3.07
CA VAL A 212 6.19 -0.15 -1.82
C VAL A 212 4.79 0.12 -1.29
N ASP A 213 4.31 1.37 -1.35
CA ASP A 213 2.98 1.74 -0.85
C ASP A 213 1.87 1.17 -1.75
N ASP A 214 1.98 1.38 -3.06
CA ASP A 214 0.96 0.96 -4.04
C ASP A 214 0.88 -0.57 -4.20
N CYS A 215 2.03 -1.25 -4.17
CA CYS A 215 2.14 -2.67 -4.52
C CYS A 215 2.47 -3.58 -3.32
N PHE A 216 2.33 -3.10 -2.08
CA PHE A 216 2.69 -3.89 -0.89
C PHE A 216 1.97 -5.23 -0.81
N VAL A 217 0.70 -5.27 -1.20
CA VAL A 217 -0.13 -6.49 -1.18
C VAL A 217 0.40 -7.54 -2.15
N GLU A 218 0.80 -7.14 -3.35
CA GLU A 218 1.35 -8.02 -4.38
C GLU A 218 2.79 -8.45 -4.08
N LEU A 219 3.56 -7.57 -3.43
CA LEU A 219 4.94 -7.84 -3.02
C LEU A 219 5.05 -8.69 -1.76
N ASN A 220 3.98 -8.78 -0.96
CA ASN A 220 3.96 -9.49 0.31
C ASN A 220 3.18 -10.80 0.22
N VAL A 221 3.84 -11.91 0.49
CA VAL A 221 3.23 -13.25 0.51
C VAL A 221 3.07 -13.74 1.94
N GLY A 222 1.84 -13.69 2.46
CA GLY A 222 1.51 -14.20 3.79
C GLY A 222 1.49 -15.72 3.83
N VAL A 223 2.39 -16.34 4.61
CA VAL A 223 2.42 -17.79 4.84
C VAL A 223 1.96 -18.09 6.26
N THR A 224 0.73 -18.59 6.39
CA THR A 224 0.14 -18.91 7.70
C THR A 224 0.79 -20.11 8.36
N GLY A 225 0.96 -20.06 9.70
CA GLY A 225 1.40 -21.17 10.55
C GLY A 225 2.92 -21.41 10.55
N LEU A 226 3.72 -20.45 10.07
CA LEU A 226 5.15 -20.38 10.32
C LEU A 226 5.44 -19.27 11.34
N PRO A 227 6.50 -19.38 12.13
CA PRO A 227 6.93 -18.30 13.01
C PRO A 227 7.43 -17.11 12.20
N VAL A 228 7.36 -15.90 12.79
CA VAL A 228 7.81 -14.66 12.16
C VAL A 228 9.28 -14.73 11.76
N SER A 229 10.10 -15.44 12.54
CA SER A 229 11.53 -15.67 12.27
C SER A 229 11.82 -16.36 10.93
N ASP A 230 10.85 -17.05 10.36
CA ASP A 230 11.00 -17.71 9.05
C ASP A 230 10.71 -16.76 7.87
N SER A 231 10.28 -15.53 8.16
CA SER A 231 10.07 -14.51 7.14
C SER A 231 11.39 -14.13 6.46
N ARG A 232 11.38 -14.00 5.16
CA ARG A 232 12.59 -13.71 4.38
C ARG A 232 12.29 -12.89 3.13
N ILE A 233 13.23 -12.06 2.75
CA ILE A 233 13.17 -11.32 1.50
C ILE A 233 13.69 -12.19 0.37
N MET A 234 12.91 -12.28 -0.69
CA MET A 234 13.26 -13.03 -1.90
C MET A 234 13.60 -12.07 -3.02
N ALA A 235 14.66 -12.35 -3.77
CA ALA A 235 14.97 -11.56 -4.97
C ALA A 235 14.00 -11.93 -6.10
N GLY A 236 13.39 -10.92 -6.74
CA GLY A 236 12.41 -11.08 -7.81
C GLY A 236 10.96 -11.06 -7.29
N LEU A 237 10.01 -11.29 -8.18
CA LEU A 237 8.58 -11.30 -7.87
C LEU A 237 8.09 -12.72 -7.52
N VAL A 238 7.15 -12.82 -6.60
CA VAL A 238 6.45 -14.06 -6.25
C VAL A 238 4.99 -13.91 -6.65
N LEU A 239 4.56 -14.66 -7.66
CA LEU A 239 3.18 -14.65 -8.14
C LEU A 239 2.30 -15.62 -7.34
N HIS A 240 1.09 -15.21 -7.05
CA HIS A 240 0.14 -15.93 -6.21
C HIS A 240 -0.63 -17.05 -6.93
N ARG A 241 -0.16 -17.48 -8.10
CA ARG A 241 -0.81 -18.46 -8.98
C ARG A 241 0.08 -19.69 -9.19
N ASP A 242 -0.51 -20.84 -9.57
CA ASP A 242 0.28 -22.01 -10.00
C ASP A 242 0.43 -22.06 -11.52
N PHE A 243 1.42 -22.80 -12.07
CA PHE A 243 1.58 -22.99 -13.52
C PHE A 243 0.45 -23.85 -14.04
N SER A 244 -0.24 -23.40 -15.08
CA SER A 244 -1.06 -24.28 -15.89
C SER A 244 -0.20 -25.24 -16.71
N VAL A 245 0.95 -24.75 -17.19
CA VAL A 245 2.00 -25.57 -17.80
C VAL A 245 3.34 -25.10 -17.24
N TYR A 246 4.14 -26.02 -16.75
CA TYR A 246 5.53 -25.74 -16.36
C TYR A 246 6.49 -26.50 -17.26
N CYS A 247 7.33 -25.77 -17.96
CA CYS A 247 8.44 -26.27 -18.77
C CYS A 247 9.72 -25.65 -18.22
N PRO A 248 10.63 -26.45 -17.61
CA PRO A 248 11.89 -25.93 -17.10
C PRO A 248 12.69 -25.25 -18.21
N ALA A 249 13.14 -24.03 -17.96
CA ALA A 249 14.04 -23.32 -18.84
C ALA A 249 15.12 -22.65 -17.98
N ASP A 250 16.36 -22.73 -18.42
CA ASP A 250 17.51 -22.11 -17.77
C ASP A 250 18.04 -20.95 -18.63
N GLY A 251 18.60 -19.94 -17.97
CA GLY A 251 19.12 -18.75 -18.63
C GLY A 251 18.06 -17.66 -18.82
N ASP A 252 18.26 -16.78 -19.79
CA ASP A 252 17.38 -15.66 -20.06
C ASP A 252 16.08 -16.13 -20.72
N ILE A 253 15.00 -16.10 -19.95
CA ILE A 253 13.67 -16.55 -20.34
C ILE A 253 12.91 -15.38 -20.95
N ARG A 254 12.67 -15.43 -22.27
CA ARG A 254 11.84 -14.43 -22.93
C ARG A 254 10.37 -14.59 -22.53
N THR A 255 9.77 -13.53 -22.05
CA THR A 255 8.44 -13.49 -21.43
C THR A 255 7.51 -12.55 -22.18
N VAL A 256 6.25 -12.92 -22.30
CA VAL A 256 5.16 -12.12 -22.90
C VAL A 256 3.97 -12.12 -21.96
N ILE A 257 3.28 -10.98 -21.85
CA ILE A 257 1.99 -10.85 -21.14
C ILE A 257 0.86 -10.72 -22.16
N VAL A 258 -0.23 -11.45 -21.94
CA VAL A 258 -1.46 -11.33 -22.70
C VAL A 258 -2.64 -11.03 -21.76
N THR A 259 -3.54 -10.15 -22.19
CA THR A 259 -4.76 -9.80 -21.44
C THR A 259 -6.01 -10.43 -22.02
N GLU A 260 -5.88 -11.08 -23.17
CA GLU A 260 -6.95 -11.78 -23.89
C GLU A 260 -6.59 -13.24 -24.14
N THR A 261 -7.58 -14.01 -24.59
CA THR A 261 -7.34 -15.40 -25.01
C THR A 261 -6.57 -15.44 -26.31
N ILE A 262 -5.56 -16.30 -26.40
CA ILE A 262 -4.77 -16.51 -27.65
C ILE A 262 -5.62 -17.15 -28.74
N GLN A 263 -6.62 -17.91 -28.36
CA GLN A 263 -7.58 -18.48 -29.31
C GLN A 263 -8.47 -17.37 -29.86
N PRO A 264 -8.60 -17.24 -31.19
CA PRO A 264 -9.49 -16.24 -31.77
C PRO A 264 -10.94 -16.49 -31.39
N ALA A 265 -11.65 -15.43 -31.03
CA ALA A 265 -13.09 -15.47 -30.76
C ALA A 265 -13.88 -15.19 -32.04
N PHE A 266 -14.98 -15.89 -32.23
CA PHE A 266 -15.91 -15.62 -33.37
C PHE A 266 -16.79 -14.40 -33.13
N SER A 267 -17.02 -14.03 -31.87
CA SER A 267 -17.82 -12.85 -31.54
C SER A 267 -16.95 -11.70 -31.06
N THR A 268 -16.84 -10.67 -31.85
CA THR A 268 -16.50 -9.35 -31.37
C THR A 268 -17.79 -8.64 -30.94
N SER A 269 -17.73 -7.71 -30.01
CA SER A 269 -18.88 -6.92 -29.57
C SER A 269 -19.61 -6.31 -30.79
N GLY A 270 -20.83 -6.79 -31.09
CA GLY A 270 -21.67 -6.31 -32.16
C GLY A 270 -21.76 -7.18 -33.42
N SER A 271 -21.09 -8.33 -33.48
CA SER A 271 -21.18 -9.27 -34.61
C SER A 271 -21.60 -10.65 -34.13
N GLU A 272 -22.70 -11.19 -34.69
CA GLU A 272 -23.12 -12.56 -34.46
C GLU A 272 -22.74 -13.43 -35.68
N PHE A 273 -22.10 -14.57 -35.40
CA PHE A 273 -21.84 -15.58 -36.41
C PHE A 273 -22.96 -16.61 -36.38
N ILE A 274 -23.71 -16.69 -37.47
CA ILE A 274 -24.76 -17.69 -37.66
C ILE A 274 -24.18 -18.86 -38.42
N LEU A 275 -24.14 -20.04 -37.81
CA LEU A 275 -23.70 -21.30 -38.43
C LEU A 275 -24.95 -22.10 -38.81
N ASN A 276 -25.17 -22.28 -40.10
CA ASN A 276 -26.38 -22.92 -40.65
C ASN A 276 -26.17 -24.40 -40.97
N SER A 277 -24.95 -24.92 -40.82
CA SER A 277 -24.67 -26.33 -41.11
C SER A 277 -23.53 -26.86 -40.23
N GLU A 278 -23.53 -28.17 -40.03
CA GLU A 278 -22.48 -28.87 -39.32
C GLU A 278 -21.12 -28.72 -40.04
N ALA A 279 -21.12 -28.70 -41.37
CA ALA A 279 -19.90 -28.48 -42.14
C ALA A 279 -19.28 -27.09 -41.86
N GLN A 280 -20.12 -26.05 -41.74
CA GLN A 280 -19.64 -24.71 -41.36
C GLN A 280 -19.10 -24.68 -39.94
N PHE A 281 -19.73 -25.40 -39.01
CA PHE A 281 -19.25 -25.54 -37.65
C PHE A 281 -17.87 -26.22 -37.60
N GLN A 282 -17.71 -27.35 -38.30
CA GLN A 282 -16.45 -28.06 -38.36
C GLN A 282 -15.33 -27.21 -39.01
N ALA A 283 -15.65 -26.50 -40.11
CA ALA A 283 -14.72 -25.60 -40.77
C ALA A 283 -14.27 -24.45 -39.81
N SER A 284 -15.18 -23.93 -39.02
CA SER A 284 -14.89 -22.89 -38.03
C SER A 284 -13.98 -23.40 -36.94
N GLN A 285 -14.24 -24.60 -36.41
CA GLN A 285 -13.38 -25.23 -35.39
C GLN A 285 -11.97 -25.52 -35.93
N PHE A 286 -11.90 -26.00 -37.18
CA PHE A 286 -10.61 -26.22 -37.84
C PHE A 286 -9.83 -24.90 -38.00
N TRP A 287 -10.49 -23.82 -38.42
CA TRP A 287 -9.89 -22.50 -38.55
C TRP A 287 -9.34 -21.98 -37.23
N ILE A 288 -10.13 -22.08 -36.12
CA ILE A 288 -9.67 -21.70 -34.78
C ILE A 288 -8.42 -22.49 -34.40
N MET A 289 -8.44 -23.80 -34.62
CA MET A 289 -7.33 -24.69 -34.28
C MET A 289 -6.06 -24.30 -35.03
N GLU A 290 -6.16 -24.10 -36.35
CA GLU A 290 -5.00 -23.74 -37.17
C GLU A 290 -4.47 -22.35 -36.83
N ARG A 291 -5.35 -21.38 -36.55
CA ARG A 291 -4.95 -20.04 -36.15
C ARG A 291 -4.24 -20.03 -34.79
N THR A 292 -4.76 -20.79 -33.83
CA THR A 292 -4.15 -20.97 -32.50
C THR A 292 -2.78 -21.63 -32.62
N LYS A 293 -2.65 -22.70 -33.41
CA LYS A 293 -1.37 -23.36 -33.68
C LYS A 293 -0.35 -22.41 -34.33
N ALA A 294 -0.81 -21.60 -35.30
CA ALA A 294 0.04 -20.61 -35.97
C ALA A 294 0.57 -19.56 -34.98
N MET A 295 -0.26 -19.05 -34.08
CA MET A 295 0.15 -18.12 -33.03
C MET A 295 1.17 -18.77 -32.08
N MET A 296 0.89 -19.98 -31.63
CA MET A 296 1.81 -20.69 -30.73
C MET A 296 3.15 -21.04 -31.40
N LYS A 297 3.13 -21.33 -32.70
CA LYS A 297 4.36 -21.50 -33.50
C LYS A 297 5.13 -20.18 -33.64
N TYR A 298 4.43 -19.07 -33.77
CA TYR A 298 5.04 -17.75 -33.81
C TYR A 298 5.72 -17.40 -32.48
N LEU A 299 5.05 -17.62 -31.33
CA LEU A 299 5.65 -17.43 -30.00
C LEU A 299 6.92 -18.28 -29.83
N GLU A 300 6.89 -19.52 -30.29
CA GLU A 300 8.07 -20.41 -30.29
C GLU A 300 9.20 -19.84 -31.17
N SER A 301 8.92 -19.36 -32.39
CA SER A 301 9.89 -18.77 -33.30
C SER A 301 10.57 -17.51 -32.73
N GLN A 302 9.85 -16.76 -31.88
CA GLN A 302 10.37 -15.62 -31.14
C GLN A 302 11.12 -16.02 -29.86
N ASN A 303 11.31 -17.34 -29.64
CA ASN A 303 11.94 -17.89 -28.45
C ASN A 303 11.25 -17.51 -27.13
N VAL A 304 9.94 -17.32 -27.14
CA VAL A 304 9.15 -17.10 -25.92
C VAL A 304 9.08 -18.40 -25.14
N LYS A 305 9.45 -18.35 -23.85
CA LYS A 305 9.45 -19.51 -22.93
C LYS A 305 8.50 -19.35 -21.77
N LEU A 306 8.00 -18.14 -21.54
CA LEU A 306 7.03 -17.83 -20.48
C LEU A 306 5.91 -16.98 -21.04
N LEU A 307 4.69 -17.47 -20.89
CA LEU A 307 3.45 -16.78 -21.19
C LEU A 307 2.73 -16.45 -19.88
N LEU A 308 2.52 -15.17 -19.63
CA LEU A 308 1.76 -14.65 -18.52
C LEU A 308 0.39 -14.19 -19.03
N SER A 309 -0.70 -14.62 -18.42
CA SER A 309 -2.06 -14.30 -18.86
C SER A 309 -2.92 -13.76 -17.72
N SER A 310 -3.63 -12.67 -17.96
CA SER A 310 -4.64 -12.16 -17.01
C SER A 310 -5.95 -12.96 -17.07
N VAL A 311 -6.18 -13.71 -18.15
CA VAL A 311 -7.37 -14.53 -18.35
C VAL A 311 -7.00 -16.02 -18.40
N LYS A 312 -7.99 -16.87 -18.19
CA LYS A 312 -7.84 -18.31 -18.41
C LYS A 312 -7.69 -18.59 -19.90
N GLN A 313 -6.69 -19.38 -20.29
CA GLN A 313 -6.47 -19.77 -21.68
C GLN A 313 -7.21 -21.07 -22.01
N PRO A 314 -7.71 -21.24 -23.24
CA PRO A 314 -8.35 -22.48 -23.69
C PRO A 314 -7.39 -23.68 -23.63
N ASP A 315 -7.94 -24.89 -23.48
CA ASP A 315 -7.19 -26.13 -23.37
C ASP A 315 -6.27 -26.39 -24.57
N LEU A 316 -6.68 -25.97 -25.77
CA LEU A 316 -5.86 -26.06 -26.97
C LEU A 316 -4.57 -25.23 -26.85
N VAL A 317 -4.64 -24.02 -26.26
CA VAL A 317 -3.45 -23.18 -26.03
C VAL A 317 -2.53 -23.85 -25.03
N ILE A 318 -3.10 -24.39 -23.93
CA ILE A 318 -2.36 -25.13 -22.89
C ILE A 318 -1.65 -26.35 -23.46
N PHE A 319 -2.36 -27.11 -24.31
CA PHE A 319 -1.79 -28.26 -25.01
C PHE A 319 -0.63 -27.86 -25.93
N CYS A 320 -0.84 -26.85 -26.78
CA CYS A 320 0.20 -26.35 -27.67
C CYS A 320 1.41 -25.79 -26.90
N ALA A 321 1.18 -25.06 -25.80
CA ALA A 321 2.25 -24.54 -24.96
C ALA A 321 3.14 -25.65 -24.38
N ARG A 322 2.51 -26.75 -23.91
CA ARG A 322 3.23 -27.93 -23.41
C ARG A 322 4.09 -28.58 -24.51
N LEU A 323 3.58 -28.73 -25.72
CA LEU A 323 4.32 -29.31 -26.84
C LEU A 323 5.51 -28.45 -27.26
N LYS A 324 5.42 -27.12 -27.10
CA LYS A 324 6.45 -26.17 -27.53
C LYS A 324 7.38 -25.72 -26.42
N GLY A 325 7.25 -26.32 -25.24
CA GLY A 325 8.10 -25.99 -24.08
C GLY A 325 7.92 -24.57 -23.57
N ILE A 326 6.69 -24.03 -23.64
CA ILE A 326 6.32 -22.72 -23.13
C ILE A 326 5.61 -22.88 -21.78
N SER A 327 6.15 -22.30 -20.73
CA SER A 327 5.48 -22.22 -19.42
C SER A 327 4.33 -21.23 -19.47
N VAL A 328 3.20 -21.56 -18.83
CA VAL A 328 1.99 -20.71 -18.81
C VAL A 328 1.54 -20.46 -17.39
N VAL A 329 1.31 -19.18 -17.10
CA VAL A 329 0.68 -18.70 -15.86
C VAL A 329 -0.59 -17.96 -16.24
N GLU A 330 -1.72 -18.37 -15.65
CA GLU A 330 -3.03 -17.84 -15.98
C GLU A 330 -3.67 -17.08 -14.82
N CYS A 331 -4.70 -16.30 -15.16
CA CYS A 331 -5.54 -15.60 -14.20
C CYS A 331 -4.77 -14.66 -13.25
N LEU A 332 -3.77 -13.96 -13.77
CA LEU A 332 -3.09 -12.89 -13.03
C LEU A 332 -4.08 -11.77 -12.72
N SER A 333 -4.05 -11.25 -11.51
CA SER A 333 -4.82 -10.08 -11.13
C SER A 333 -4.32 -8.82 -11.84
N SER A 334 -5.16 -7.79 -11.91
CA SER A 334 -4.75 -6.49 -12.47
C SER A 334 -3.58 -5.89 -11.71
N GLY A 335 -3.52 -6.05 -10.37
CA GLY A 335 -2.41 -5.62 -9.53
C GLY A 335 -1.10 -6.36 -9.88
N GLU A 336 -1.15 -7.70 -10.02
CA GLU A 336 0.02 -8.48 -10.44
C GLU A 336 0.52 -8.08 -11.84
N VAL A 337 -0.39 -7.85 -12.78
CA VAL A 337 -0.03 -7.38 -14.13
C VAL A 337 0.61 -5.99 -14.06
N SER A 338 0.04 -5.05 -13.32
CA SER A 338 0.59 -3.70 -13.14
C SER A 338 1.97 -3.72 -12.47
N LEU A 339 2.14 -4.57 -11.45
CA LEU A 339 3.43 -4.76 -10.78
C LEU A 339 4.50 -5.32 -11.75
N ILE A 340 4.14 -6.33 -12.56
CA ILE A 340 5.04 -6.89 -13.57
C ILE A 340 5.41 -5.83 -14.61
N GLN A 341 4.45 -5.03 -15.07
CA GLN A 341 4.70 -3.93 -16.00
C GLN A 341 5.67 -2.90 -15.40
N ARG A 342 5.46 -2.51 -14.15
CA ARG A 342 6.31 -1.52 -13.48
C ARG A 342 7.72 -2.05 -13.24
N VAL A 343 7.87 -3.28 -12.75
CA VAL A 343 9.19 -3.85 -12.37
C VAL A 343 9.98 -4.36 -13.59
N ILE A 344 9.31 -4.99 -14.55
CA ILE A 344 9.98 -5.65 -15.70
C ILE A 344 9.93 -4.77 -16.96
N GLY A 345 9.11 -3.72 -16.99
CA GLY A 345 8.91 -2.87 -18.16
C GLY A 345 8.15 -3.54 -19.30
N LEU A 346 7.37 -4.59 -18.99
CA LEU A 346 6.72 -5.44 -19.98
C LEU A 346 5.24 -5.03 -20.14
N SER A 347 4.89 -4.40 -21.27
CA SER A 347 3.50 -4.08 -21.60
C SER A 347 2.75 -5.29 -22.16
N PRO A 348 1.45 -5.42 -21.88
CA PRO A 348 0.63 -6.50 -22.44
C PRO A 348 0.66 -6.49 -23.97
N PHE A 349 0.81 -7.68 -24.53
CA PHE A 349 0.73 -7.90 -25.97
C PHE A 349 -0.74 -7.98 -26.38
N VAL A 350 -1.14 -7.14 -27.33
CA VAL A 350 -2.47 -7.15 -27.93
C VAL A 350 -2.45 -8.04 -29.14
N LEU A 351 -3.33 -9.04 -29.16
CA LEU A 351 -3.44 -9.98 -30.27
C LEU A 351 -4.11 -9.30 -31.48
N PRO A 352 -3.43 -9.24 -32.66
CA PRO A 352 -4.07 -8.68 -33.83
C PRO A 352 -5.18 -9.62 -34.31
N GLN A 353 -6.41 -9.13 -34.29
CA GLN A 353 -7.59 -9.94 -34.66
C GLN A 353 -7.70 -10.25 -36.15
N ALA A 354 -7.15 -9.41 -37.04
CA ALA A 354 -7.39 -9.48 -38.48
C ALA A 354 -6.13 -9.63 -39.37
N SER A 355 -4.93 -9.39 -38.90
CA SER A 355 -3.72 -9.44 -39.73
C SER A 355 -3.05 -10.81 -39.72
N SER A 356 -2.51 -11.20 -40.85
CA SER A 356 -1.66 -12.40 -40.99
C SER A 356 -0.26 -12.21 -40.41
N GLN A 357 0.12 -10.99 -40.07
CA GLN A 357 1.42 -10.66 -39.50
C GLN A 357 1.28 -10.44 -38.00
N PHE A 358 1.97 -11.28 -37.24
CA PHE A 358 2.10 -11.13 -35.79
C PHE A 358 3.39 -10.36 -35.51
N GLU A 359 3.29 -9.26 -34.82
CA GLU A 359 4.44 -8.49 -34.40
C GLU A 359 4.42 -8.33 -32.88
N ILE A 360 5.35 -9.01 -32.21
CA ILE A 360 5.52 -8.85 -30.78
C ILE A 360 6.50 -7.70 -30.56
N SER A 361 5.97 -6.52 -30.29
CA SER A 361 6.75 -5.30 -30.06
C SER A 361 7.42 -5.28 -28.68
N ASN A 362 6.90 -6.04 -27.70
CA ASN A 362 7.34 -5.97 -26.32
C ASN A 362 7.56 -7.36 -25.72
N THR A 363 8.83 -7.67 -25.42
CA THR A 363 9.23 -8.86 -24.66
C THR A 363 10.21 -8.45 -23.57
N ALA A 364 10.15 -9.08 -22.42
CA ALA A 364 11.16 -8.92 -21.38
C ALA A 364 11.93 -10.22 -21.15
N LEU A 365 13.12 -10.07 -20.61
CA LEU A 365 13.97 -11.20 -20.23
C LEU A 365 13.88 -11.39 -18.71
N VAL A 366 13.67 -12.64 -18.29
CA VAL A 366 13.62 -13.05 -16.89
C VAL A 366 14.67 -14.12 -16.67
N LYS A 367 15.51 -13.99 -15.63
CA LYS A 367 16.62 -14.95 -15.36
C LYS A 367 16.12 -16.36 -15.05
N PHE A 368 15.00 -16.46 -14.35
CA PHE A 368 14.37 -17.75 -14.09
C PHE A 368 12.89 -17.56 -13.72
N CYS A 369 12.12 -18.61 -13.98
CA CYS A 369 10.75 -18.77 -13.51
C CYS A 369 10.62 -20.20 -12.98
N LYS A 370 10.50 -20.37 -11.65
CA LYS A 370 10.49 -21.69 -11.00
C LYS A 370 9.33 -21.80 -10.03
N PRO A 371 8.73 -22.99 -9.88
CA PRO A 371 7.74 -23.21 -8.84
C PRO A 371 8.39 -23.06 -7.46
N LEU A 372 7.71 -22.37 -6.55
CA LEU A 372 8.12 -22.20 -5.17
C LEU A 372 7.08 -22.89 -4.29
N VAL A 373 7.51 -23.82 -3.47
CA VAL A 373 6.63 -24.51 -2.53
C VAL A 373 6.83 -23.92 -1.15
N LEU A 374 5.80 -23.24 -0.63
CA LEU A 374 5.75 -22.71 0.72
C LEU A 374 4.68 -23.48 1.48
N ARG A 375 5.08 -24.42 2.33
CA ARG A 375 4.20 -25.44 2.94
C ARG A 375 3.40 -26.22 1.88
N ALA A 376 2.08 -26.31 2.04
CA ALA A 376 1.19 -27.01 1.13
C ALA A 376 0.77 -26.19 -0.10
N LYS A 377 1.15 -24.91 -0.20
CA LYS A 377 0.80 -24.04 -1.33
C LYS A 377 1.99 -23.90 -2.29
N ARG A 378 1.71 -23.94 -3.58
CA ARG A 378 2.67 -23.71 -4.64
C ARG A 378 2.58 -22.26 -5.08
N TRP A 379 3.74 -21.60 -5.19
CA TRP A 379 3.94 -20.21 -5.59
C TRP A 379 4.97 -20.14 -6.71
N ARG A 380 5.25 -18.94 -7.22
CA ARG A 380 6.25 -18.75 -8.27
C ARG A 380 7.18 -17.62 -7.96
N ARG A 381 8.42 -17.81 -8.40
CA ARG A 381 9.46 -16.80 -8.29
C ARG A 381 9.99 -16.46 -9.69
N LEU A 382 9.91 -15.17 -10.02
CA LEU A 382 10.49 -14.56 -11.19
C LEU A 382 11.67 -13.69 -10.75
N LYS A 383 12.79 -13.73 -11.44
CA LYS A 383 13.92 -12.83 -11.24
C LYS A 383 14.29 -12.15 -12.54
N GLN A 384 14.35 -10.82 -12.52
CA GLN A 384 14.86 -10.00 -13.61
C GLN A 384 16.39 -10.16 -13.72
N PRO A 385 16.98 -10.03 -14.92
CA PRO A 385 18.42 -9.91 -15.06
C PRO A 385 18.92 -8.70 -14.28
N GLU A 386 20.02 -8.85 -13.56
CA GLU A 386 20.72 -7.69 -12.98
C GLU A 386 21.30 -6.90 -14.14
N GLU A 387 20.97 -5.61 -14.26
CA GLU A 387 21.67 -4.72 -15.18
C GLU A 387 23.15 -4.75 -14.83
N ARG A 388 23.99 -4.99 -15.84
CA ARG A 388 25.44 -4.85 -15.65
C ARG A 388 25.69 -3.38 -15.34
N PRO A 389 26.48 -3.03 -14.29
CA PRO A 389 26.86 -1.65 -14.05
C PRO A 389 27.51 -1.10 -15.32
N ARG A 390 27.01 0.03 -15.79
CA ARG A 390 27.61 0.81 -16.88
C ARG A 390 28.88 1.47 -16.41
#